data_aad94a1a2707842a671bc95609be34e1
#
_entry.id   aad94a1a2707842a671bc95609be34e1
#
_cell.length_a   1.000
_cell.length_b   1.000
_cell.length_c   1.000
_cell.angle_alpha   90.00
_cell.angle_beta   90.00
_cell.angle_gamma   90.00
#
_symmetry.space_group_name_H-M   'P 1'
#
loop_
_entity.id
_entity.type
_entity.pdbx_description
1 polymer ?
#
loop_
_entity_poly.entity_id
_entity_poly.type
_entity_poly.pdbx_seq_one_letter_code
_entity_poly.pdbx_strand_id
1 'polypeptide(L)'
;MTSESKTPDRPADKPERTEKPEKGTSLFGAVYDSLASVTLAIFLLIILAATSIVGTVVLQKGRPEQYLQEYGQGLYRFFQFLALDDMYRSWWFLTILVLLLTNITLCSVKRFPRVWRVITQSPKTLDEALFRRLRYRGSVRRGVPPEEAEEEARQILASHFGKVREERSENGVTLYVDKGWFGRIGAYIVHLSILILAVGAVYGGIYGFKGFVAIVEGQTIDRVPLRGKNSQIKLPFSVRCDDFQVIYYPGTQQPKDYFSDLVVFRNGAEIMRKRIEVNHPLIIDGIYFYQSSYGVHQSSTVTLDVLDPSGKVAAPAVTVGVGQAFNVLGDPSTYAIEEIYPTSVGGQPAVKMNQFLGSGRREFFLAKAAPDRDNSRGGPVYFRIGDTAILEYTGLQVAWDPGVNLVWLACIVMILGLYVTFFVAHQRVWIRIDGDTENTAVLVGGSTNRNPATFERQFEGALADLKDALKGKRK
;
A
#
# COMPACT_ATOMS: atom_id res chain seq x y z
N MET A 1 10.56 20.81 98.20
CA MET A 1 10.59 21.65 97.02
C MET A 1 11.65 20.98 96.08
N THR A 2 11.23 20.05 95.29
CA THR A 2 12.06 19.31 94.36
C THR A 2 11.41 19.46 92.94
N SER A 3 12.13 20.14 92.06
CA SER A 3 11.73 20.42 90.70
C SER A 3 12.10 19.21 89.80
N GLU A 4 11.12 18.51 89.25
CA GLU A 4 11.31 17.51 88.19
C GLU A 4 11.53 18.20 86.81
N SER A 5 12.69 17.92 86.24
CA SER A 5 13.06 18.33 84.88
C SER A 5 12.49 17.30 83.87
N LYS A 6 11.56 17.74 83.04
CA LYS A 6 11.07 16.98 81.86
C LYS A 6 12.14 17.00 80.77
N THR A 7 12.62 15.85 80.39
CA THR A 7 13.44 15.61 79.16
C THR A 7 12.49 15.62 77.91
N PRO A 8 12.86 16.28 76.81
CA PRO A 8 12.05 16.26 75.62
C PRO A 8 12.27 14.97 74.80
N ASP A 9 11.15 14.40 74.37
CA ASP A 9 11.07 13.23 73.48
C ASP A 9 11.80 13.49 72.17
N ARG A 10 12.66 12.54 71.75
CA ARG A 10 13.29 12.48 70.43
C ARG A 10 12.27 11.92 69.44
N PRO A 11 12.08 12.56 68.25
CA PRO A 11 11.22 11.97 67.25
C PRO A 11 11.87 10.71 66.67
N ALA A 12 11.06 9.66 66.47
CA ALA A 12 11.46 8.39 65.90
C ALA A 12 12.08 8.55 64.50
N ASP A 13 13.22 7.95 64.37
CA ASP A 13 13.99 7.85 63.10
C ASP A 13 13.15 7.18 62.01
N LYS A 14 12.88 7.90 60.94
CA LYS A 14 12.27 7.34 59.73
C LYS A 14 13.30 6.39 59.10
N PRO A 15 12.88 5.16 58.67
CA PRO A 15 13.83 4.27 58.02
C PRO A 15 14.32 4.92 56.73
N GLU A 16 15.62 5.04 56.61
CA GLU A 16 16.38 5.45 55.43
C GLU A 16 15.91 4.63 54.23
N ARG A 17 15.32 5.30 53.27
CA ARG A 17 15.06 4.72 51.94
C ARG A 17 16.39 4.39 51.31
N THR A 18 16.83 3.15 51.41
CA THR A 18 17.94 2.66 50.61
C THR A 18 17.66 2.92 49.15
N GLU A 19 18.22 3.97 48.59
CA GLU A 19 18.28 4.22 47.16
C GLU A 19 18.96 3.01 46.52
N LYS A 20 18.17 2.29 45.69
CA LYS A 20 18.72 1.28 44.82
C LYS A 20 19.74 1.97 43.92
N PRO A 21 20.97 1.41 43.78
CA PRO A 21 21.96 1.99 42.90
C PRO A 21 21.37 2.08 41.48
N GLU A 22 21.29 3.29 40.93
CA GLU A 22 21.04 3.53 39.54
C GLU A 22 22.04 2.70 38.74
N LYS A 23 21.57 1.64 38.11
CA LYS A 23 22.36 0.94 37.08
C LYS A 23 22.64 1.97 36.01
N GLY A 24 23.84 2.47 35.95
CA GLY A 24 24.33 3.33 34.89
C GLY A 24 23.97 2.65 33.55
N THR A 25 22.93 3.14 32.90
CA THR A 25 22.54 2.66 31.58
C THR A 25 23.67 3.01 30.64
N SER A 26 24.34 2.01 30.09
CA SER A 26 25.35 2.25 29.05
C SER A 26 24.70 3.09 27.95
N LEU A 27 25.48 3.97 27.31
CA LEU A 27 25.00 4.81 26.21
C LEU A 27 24.22 3.94 25.17
N PHE A 28 24.70 2.74 24.89
CA PHE A 28 24.05 1.77 24.03
C PHE A 28 22.65 1.34 24.54
N GLY A 29 22.52 1.11 25.85
CA GLY A 29 21.24 0.77 26.48
C GLY A 29 20.22 1.92 26.36
N ALA A 30 20.66 3.16 26.58
CA ALA A 30 19.81 4.34 26.47
C ALA A 30 19.31 4.55 25.01
N VAL A 31 20.19 4.40 24.03
CA VAL A 31 19.83 4.46 22.60
C VAL A 31 18.83 3.35 22.22
N TYR A 32 19.11 2.10 22.64
CA TYR A 32 18.21 0.98 22.41
C TYR A 32 16.82 1.22 23.01
N ASP A 33 16.76 1.71 24.26
CA ASP A 33 15.49 1.98 24.94
C ASP A 33 14.71 3.13 24.28
N SER A 34 15.40 4.14 23.79
CA SER A 34 14.80 5.24 23.01
C SER A 34 14.25 4.74 21.68
N LEU A 35 15.05 3.98 20.92
CA LEU A 35 14.61 3.40 19.65
C LEU A 35 13.49 2.37 19.81
N ALA A 36 13.40 1.66 20.94
CA ALA A 36 12.31 0.74 21.26
C ALA A 36 11.13 1.40 21.99
N SER A 37 10.94 2.71 21.82
CA SER A 37 9.89 3.50 22.49
C SER A 37 8.63 3.61 21.61
N VAL A 38 7.44 3.41 22.21
CA VAL A 38 6.15 3.67 21.55
C VAL A 38 5.94 5.15 21.28
N THR A 39 6.46 6.01 22.13
CA THR A 39 6.40 7.46 21.94
C THR A 39 7.10 7.85 20.64
N LEU A 40 8.30 7.31 20.40
CA LEU A 40 9.04 7.52 19.16
C LEU A 40 8.23 7.02 17.94
N ALA A 41 7.58 5.83 18.03
CA ALA A 41 6.74 5.31 16.97
C ALA A 41 5.62 6.30 16.59
N ILE A 42 4.92 6.86 17.59
CA ILE A 42 3.84 7.83 17.39
C ILE A 42 4.37 9.09 16.70
N PHE A 43 5.51 9.62 17.15
CA PHE A 43 6.15 10.77 16.52
C PHE A 43 6.51 10.51 15.06
N LEU A 44 7.15 9.37 14.77
CA LEU A 44 7.51 9.00 13.40
C LEU A 44 6.29 8.83 12.50
N LEU A 45 5.20 8.25 13.01
CA LEU A 45 3.94 8.11 12.28
C LEU A 45 3.30 9.47 11.98
N ILE A 46 3.29 10.40 12.94
CA ILE A 46 2.76 11.75 12.73
C ILE A 46 3.58 12.49 11.67
N ILE A 47 4.91 12.45 11.77
CA ILE A 47 5.79 13.08 10.79
C ILE A 47 5.59 12.45 9.40
N LEU A 48 5.52 11.12 9.32
CA LEU A 48 5.30 10.41 8.05
C LEU A 48 3.95 10.79 7.44
N ALA A 49 2.89 10.89 8.24
CA ALA A 49 1.58 11.32 7.77
C ALA A 49 1.60 12.76 7.27
N ALA A 50 2.18 13.69 8.05
CA ALA A 50 2.27 15.09 7.68
C ALA A 50 3.08 15.30 6.39
N THR A 51 4.22 14.64 6.27
CA THR A 51 5.04 14.71 5.04
C THR A 51 4.33 14.07 3.85
N SER A 52 3.61 12.96 4.04
CA SER A 52 2.84 12.32 2.97
C SER A 52 1.73 13.23 2.44
N ILE A 53 1.08 14.03 3.30
CA ILE A 53 0.10 15.05 2.86
C ILE A 53 0.78 16.07 1.96
N VAL A 54 1.95 16.59 2.35
CA VAL A 54 2.73 17.53 1.50
C VAL A 54 3.05 16.90 0.14
N GLY A 55 3.48 15.61 0.14
CA GLY A 55 3.80 14.89 -1.09
C GLY A 55 2.61 14.60 -2.01
N THR A 56 1.37 14.64 -1.51
CA THR A 56 0.18 14.53 -2.35
C THR A 56 -0.27 15.86 -2.93
N VAL A 57 0.05 16.98 -2.29
CA VAL A 57 -0.29 18.34 -2.75
C VAL A 57 0.73 18.85 -3.76
N VAL A 58 2.02 18.61 -3.52
CA VAL A 58 3.09 19.03 -4.43
C VAL A 58 3.15 18.09 -5.64
N LEU A 59 3.22 18.65 -6.84
CA LEU A 59 3.40 17.90 -8.09
C LEU A 59 4.64 17.01 -7.97
N GLN A 60 4.47 15.71 -8.20
CA GLN A 60 5.57 14.73 -8.11
C GLN A 60 6.10 14.41 -9.51
N LYS A 61 7.43 14.49 -9.71
CA LYS A 61 8.13 14.12 -10.96
C LYS A 61 7.64 14.86 -12.20
N GLY A 62 7.16 16.11 -12.01
CA GLY A 62 6.81 17.00 -13.11
C GLY A 62 8.05 17.50 -13.88
N ARG A 63 7.82 18.08 -15.06
CA ARG A 63 8.89 18.77 -15.80
C ARG A 63 9.21 20.11 -15.13
N PRO A 64 10.46 20.59 -15.20
CA PRO A 64 10.86 21.88 -14.61
C PRO A 64 9.96 23.05 -15.00
N GLU A 65 9.52 23.07 -16.26
CA GLU A 65 8.65 24.13 -16.79
C GLU A 65 7.29 24.18 -16.10
N GLN A 66 6.74 23.02 -15.74
CA GLN A 66 5.46 22.91 -15.02
C GLN A 66 5.57 23.49 -13.61
N TYR A 67 6.69 23.20 -12.90
CA TYR A 67 6.92 23.78 -11.57
C TYR A 67 7.11 25.29 -11.63
N LEU A 68 7.82 25.79 -12.66
CA LEU A 68 8.02 27.21 -12.84
C LEU A 68 6.72 27.95 -13.14
N GLN A 69 5.84 27.34 -13.94
CA GLN A 69 4.53 27.92 -14.27
C GLN A 69 3.57 27.92 -13.09
N GLU A 70 3.54 26.82 -12.30
CA GLU A 70 2.57 26.64 -11.23
C GLU A 70 3.00 27.29 -9.91
N TYR A 71 4.29 27.21 -9.56
CA TYR A 71 4.80 27.64 -8.24
C TYR A 71 5.78 28.80 -8.31
N GLY A 72 6.28 29.16 -9.50
CA GLY A 72 7.29 30.19 -9.67
C GLY A 72 8.70 29.76 -9.22
N GLN A 73 9.70 30.58 -9.57
CA GLN A 73 11.12 30.25 -9.41
C GLN A 73 11.55 30.07 -7.93
N GLY A 74 10.98 30.87 -7.01
CA GLY A 74 11.35 30.82 -5.59
C GLY A 74 10.95 29.54 -4.90
N LEU A 75 9.66 29.13 -5.04
CA LEU A 75 9.14 27.90 -4.46
C LEU A 75 9.75 26.68 -5.15
N TYR A 76 10.00 26.72 -6.44
CA TYR A 76 10.64 25.61 -7.14
C TYR A 76 12.06 25.31 -6.59
N ARG A 77 12.87 26.34 -6.33
CA ARG A 77 14.19 26.17 -5.69
C ARG A 77 14.08 25.55 -4.28
N PHE A 78 13.08 25.97 -3.51
CA PHE A 78 12.82 25.42 -2.19
C PHE A 78 12.41 23.94 -2.27
N PHE A 79 11.55 23.58 -3.25
CA PHE A 79 11.16 22.19 -3.48
C PHE A 79 12.36 21.30 -3.88
N GLN A 80 13.25 21.81 -4.72
CA GLN A 80 14.47 21.11 -5.09
C GLN A 80 15.42 20.92 -3.89
N PHE A 81 15.58 21.95 -3.05
CA PHE A 81 16.45 21.88 -1.86
C PHE A 81 15.99 20.79 -0.88
N LEU A 82 14.69 20.66 -0.68
CA LEU A 82 14.10 19.62 0.18
C LEU A 82 13.75 18.35 -0.57
N ALA A 83 14.02 18.24 -1.88
CA ALA A 83 13.62 17.12 -2.72
C ALA A 83 12.11 16.79 -2.59
N LEU A 84 11.26 17.84 -2.54
CA LEU A 84 9.80 17.68 -2.45
C LEU A 84 9.18 17.31 -3.79
N ASP A 85 9.87 17.52 -4.89
CA ASP A 85 9.51 17.13 -6.25
C ASP A 85 9.64 15.60 -6.50
N ASP A 86 10.45 14.87 -5.71
CA ASP A 86 10.50 13.41 -5.62
C ASP A 86 10.56 12.97 -4.14
N MET A 87 9.62 13.47 -3.35
CA MET A 87 9.61 13.36 -1.90
C MET A 87 9.72 11.92 -1.40
N TYR A 88 8.96 10.99 -2.00
CA TYR A 88 8.95 9.59 -1.59
C TYR A 88 10.27 8.84 -1.83
N ARG A 89 11.20 9.45 -2.58
CA ARG A 89 12.57 8.95 -2.79
C ARG A 89 13.63 9.81 -2.12
N SER A 90 13.24 10.88 -1.45
CA SER A 90 14.18 11.75 -0.74
C SER A 90 14.87 10.99 0.39
N TRP A 91 16.13 11.36 0.65
CA TRP A 91 16.95 10.70 1.69
C TRP A 91 16.31 10.82 3.09
N TRP A 92 15.71 11.96 3.40
CA TRP A 92 15.10 12.20 4.71
C TRP A 92 13.80 11.40 4.90
N PHE A 93 12.94 11.28 3.85
CA PHE A 93 11.73 10.46 3.91
C PHE A 93 12.07 8.99 4.10
N LEU A 94 13.05 8.49 3.34
CA LEU A 94 13.53 7.11 3.49
C LEU A 94 14.16 6.89 4.87
N THR A 95 14.86 7.87 5.43
CA THR A 95 15.41 7.79 6.80
C THR A 95 14.29 7.65 7.84
N ILE A 96 13.21 8.46 7.74
CA ILE A 96 12.05 8.34 8.64
C ILE A 96 11.45 6.94 8.53
N LEU A 97 11.30 6.42 7.31
CA LEU A 97 10.75 5.08 7.07
C LEU A 97 11.63 3.98 7.68
N VAL A 98 12.95 4.05 7.49
CA VAL A 98 13.91 3.10 8.08
C VAL A 98 13.89 3.18 9.60
N LEU A 99 13.84 4.38 10.18
CA LEU A 99 13.73 4.56 11.63
C LEU A 99 12.42 3.96 12.16
N LEU A 100 11.30 4.12 11.45
CA LEU A 100 10.03 3.52 11.84
C LEU A 100 10.08 1.98 11.79
N LEU A 101 10.65 1.39 10.74
CA LEU A 101 10.82 -0.06 10.63
C LEU A 101 11.73 -0.61 11.73
N THR A 102 12.82 0.09 12.03
CA THR A 102 13.74 -0.23 13.13
C THR A 102 13.02 -0.15 14.47
N ASN A 103 12.25 0.91 14.71
CA ASN A 103 11.48 1.08 15.93
C ASN A 103 10.44 -0.06 16.11
N ILE A 104 9.66 -0.39 15.07
CA ILE A 104 8.69 -1.48 15.10
C ILE A 104 9.38 -2.81 15.46
N THR A 105 10.53 -3.08 14.86
CA THR A 105 11.30 -4.30 15.11
C THR A 105 11.79 -4.36 16.55
N LEU A 106 12.48 -3.33 17.01
CA LEU A 106 13.04 -3.29 18.37
C LEU A 106 11.95 -3.30 19.45
N CYS A 107 10.85 -2.56 19.23
CA CYS A 107 9.68 -2.57 20.10
C CYS A 107 9.05 -3.96 20.22
N SER A 108 8.93 -4.65 19.08
CA SER A 108 8.37 -6.00 19.03
C SER A 108 9.26 -7.00 19.78
N VAL A 109 10.56 -7.00 19.48
CA VAL A 109 11.54 -7.88 20.14
C VAL A 109 11.58 -7.65 21.65
N LYS A 110 11.61 -6.39 22.10
CA LYS A 110 11.64 -6.02 23.53
C LYS A 110 10.40 -6.48 24.29
N ARG A 111 9.23 -6.43 23.66
CA ARG A 111 7.94 -6.72 24.32
C ARG A 111 7.47 -8.15 24.17
N PHE A 112 7.87 -8.84 23.12
CA PHE A 112 7.45 -10.22 22.83
C PHE A 112 7.69 -11.20 23.98
N PRO A 113 8.86 -11.23 24.66
CA PRO A 113 9.09 -12.17 25.76
C PRO A 113 8.11 -12.04 26.93
N ARG A 114 7.62 -10.80 27.18
CA ARG A 114 6.59 -10.56 28.20
C ARG A 114 5.25 -11.14 27.77
N VAL A 115 4.85 -10.93 26.52
CA VAL A 115 3.62 -11.46 25.97
C VAL A 115 3.67 -12.98 25.92
N TRP A 116 4.81 -13.54 25.50
CA TRP A 116 5.03 -14.98 25.46
C TRP A 116 4.91 -15.64 26.84
N ARG A 117 5.50 -15.03 27.88
CA ARG A 117 5.31 -15.49 29.27
C ARG A 117 3.85 -15.49 29.70
N VAL A 118 3.10 -14.44 29.37
CA VAL A 118 1.66 -14.38 29.69
C VAL A 118 0.88 -15.48 28.99
N ILE A 119 1.30 -15.92 27.81
CA ILE A 119 0.66 -17.03 27.06
C ILE A 119 1.04 -18.37 27.66
N THR A 120 2.32 -18.61 27.95
CA THR A 120 2.84 -19.92 28.34
C THR A 120 2.75 -20.19 29.85
N GLN A 121 2.84 -19.15 30.67
CA GLN A 121 2.79 -19.23 32.13
C GLN A 121 1.44 -18.79 32.68
N SER A 122 0.35 -19.33 32.13
CA SER A 122 -0.99 -19.12 32.63
C SER A 122 -1.16 -19.74 34.01
N PRO A 123 -1.68 -18.99 35.02
CA PRO A 123 -2.07 -19.61 36.28
C PRO A 123 -3.11 -20.71 36.04
N LYS A 124 -2.84 -21.94 36.50
CA LYS A 124 -3.77 -23.06 36.39
C LYS A 124 -4.70 -23.12 37.61
N THR A 125 -4.26 -22.52 38.71
CA THR A 125 -5.03 -22.46 39.97
C THR A 125 -5.50 -21.04 40.25
N LEU A 126 -6.64 -20.92 40.93
CA LEU A 126 -7.21 -19.66 41.40
C LEU A 126 -6.86 -19.46 42.88
N ASP A 127 -5.70 -18.87 43.17
CA ASP A 127 -5.34 -18.49 44.53
C ASP A 127 -6.07 -17.21 44.97
N GLU A 128 -6.05 -16.92 46.28
CA GLU A 128 -6.73 -15.77 46.87
C GLU A 128 -6.15 -14.42 46.31
N ALA A 129 -4.84 -14.40 46.03
CA ALA A 129 -4.17 -13.19 45.51
C ALA A 129 -4.61 -12.91 44.08
N LEU A 130 -4.73 -13.93 43.24
CA LEU A 130 -5.27 -13.80 41.88
C LEU A 130 -6.76 -13.41 41.91
N PHE A 131 -7.57 -14.12 42.72
CA PHE A 131 -9.01 -13.86 42.84
C PHE A 131 -9.30 -12.41 43.16
N ARG A 132 -8.58 -11.80 44.16
CA ARG A 132 -8.76 -10.40 44.53
C ARG A 132 -8.41 -9.42 43.42
N ARG A 133 -7.48 -9.76 42.52
CA ARG A 133 -7.04 -8.91 41.38
C ARG A 133 -7.92 -9.00 40.16
N LEU A 134 -8.75 -10.06 40.07
CA LEU A 134 -9.63 -10.23 38.91
C LEU A 134 -10.77 -9.20 38.92
N ARG A 135 -11.07 -8.65 37.75
CA ARG A 135 -12.19 -7.72 37.54
C ARG A 135 -13.53 -8.45 37.65
N TYR A 136 -13.62 -9.63 37.01
CA TYR A 136 -14.80 -10.48 36.99
C TYR A 136 -14.62 -11.56 38.05
N ARG A 137 -15.47 -11.54 39.09
CA ARG A 137 -15.37 -12.49 40.21
C ARG A 137 -16.72 -12.70 40.85
N GLY A 138 -16.95 -13.90 41.32
CA GLY A 138 -18.14 -14.27 42.10
C GLY A 138 -17.80 -15.41 43.05
N SER A 139 -18.65 -15.57 44.06
CA SER A 139 -18.52 -16.70 45.01
C SER A 139 -19.88 -17.26 45.31
N VAL A 140 -19.92 -18.56 45.51
CA VAL A 140 -21.12 -19.32 45.94
C VAL A 140 -20.69 -20.24 47.08
N ARG A 141 -21.47 -20.26 48.16
CA ARG A 141 -21.30 -21.20 49.27
C ARG A 141 -22.58 -22.02 49.44
N ARG A 142 -22.48 -23.35 49.46
CA ARG A 142 -23.63 -24.27 49.55
C ARG A 142 -23.21 -25.59 50.22
N GLY A 143 -24.19 -26.23 50.88
CA GLY A 143 -24.06 -27.57 51.45
C GLY A 143 -24.34 -28.63 50.36
N VAL A 144 -23.46 -28.72 49.39
CA VAL A 144 -23.51 -29.71 48.28
C VAL A 144 -22.17 -30.45 48.28
N PRO A 145 -22.12 -31.77 48.01
CA PRO A 145 -20.83 -32.47 47.89
C PRO A 145 -19.90 -31.83 46.87
N PRO A 146 -18.59 -31.74 47.15
CA PRO A 146 -17.63 -31.17 46.22
C PRO A 146 -17.62 -31.80 44.82
N GLU A 147 -17.84 -33.12 44.73
CA GLU A 147 -17.91 -33.85 43.47
C GLU A 147 -19.11 -33.44 42.61
N GLU A 148 -20.28 -33.20 43.24
CA GLU A 148 -21.47 -32.70 42.55
C GLU A 148 -21.25 -31.28 42.07
N ALA A 149 -20.68 -30.40 42.91
CA ALA A 149 -20.33 -29.04 42.54
C ALA A 149 -19.30 -28.98 41.41
N GLU A 150 -18.35 -29.93 41.36
CA GLU A 150 -17.36 -30.05 40.28
C GLU A 150 -18.03 -30.39 38.96
N GLU A 151 -18.92 -31.40 38.93
CA GLU A 151 -19.58 -31.84 37.70
C GLU A 151 -20.47 -30.72 37.11
N GLU A 152 -21.31 -30.05 37.96
CA GLU A 152 -22.14 -28.93 37.54
C GLU A 152 -21.30 -27.75 37.03
N ALA A 153 -20.24 -27.39 37.76
CA ALA A 153 -19.31 -26.32 37.33
C ALA A 153 -18.61 -26.64 36.02
N ARG A 154 -18.24 -27.90 35.78
CA ARG A 154 -17.61 -28.38 34.54
C ARG A 154 -18.57 -28.24 33.37
N GLN A 155 -19.82 -28.66 33.49
CA GLN A 155 -20.81 -28.59 32.44
C GLN A 155 -21.13 -27.13 32.09
N ILE A 156 -21.35 -26.28 33.08
CA ILE A 156 -21.62 -24.85 32.89
C ILE A 156 -20.42 -24.14 32.27
N LEU A 157 -19.21 -24.40 32.75
CA LEU A 157 -18.00 -23.81 32.19
C LEU A 157 -17.78 -24.26 30.73
N ALA A 158 -18.07 -25.52 30.43
CA ALA A 158 -17.97 -26.06 29.07
C ALA A 158 -19.00 -25.44 28.12
N SER A 159 -20.25 -25.26 28.54
CA SER A 159 -21.32 -24.70 27.71
C SER A 159 -21.07 -23.22 27.36
N HIS A 160 -20.58 -22.43 28.31
CA HIS A 160 -20.33 -20.98 28.09
C HIS A 160 -18.96 -20.67 27.45
N PHE A 161 -17.90 -21.45 27.81
CA PHE A 161 -16.54 -21.08 27.44
C PHE A 161 -15.80 -22.17 26.63
N GLY A 162 -16.30 -23.38 26.56
CA GLY A 162 -15.75 -24.50 25.79
C GLY A 162 -14.82 -25.40 26.61
N LYS A 163 -13.71 -25.85 26.02
CA LYS A 163 -12.87 -26.92 26.57
C LYS A 163 -12.35 -26.60 27.98
N VAL A 164 -12.82 -27.35 28.99
CA VAL A 164 -12.42 -27.27 30.39
C VAL A 164 -11.19 -28.13 30.65
N ARG A 165 -10.28 -27.61 31.46
CA ARG A 165 -9.13 -28.30 32.03
C ARG A 165 -9.25 -28.26 33.54
N GLU A 166 -8.58 -29.20 34.24
CA GLU A 166 -8.57 -29.27 35.68
C GLU A 166 -7.15 -29.30 36.23
N GLU A 167 -6.99 -28.77 37.45
CA GLU A 167 -5.79 -28.86 38.27
C GLU A 167 -6.21 -29.17 39.69
N ARG A 168 -5.74 -30.28 40.23
CA ARG A 168 -6.04 -30.74 41.60
C ARG A 168 -4.93 -30.29 42.54
N SER A 169 -5.30 -29.74 43.68
CA SER A 169 -4.41 -29.33 44.76
C SER A 169 -4.85 -29.94 46.08
N GLU A 170 -4.00 -29.90 47.11
CA GLU A 170 -4.32 -30.40 48.45
C GLU A 170 -5.60 -29.79 49.06
N ASN A 171 -5.98 -28.57 48.64
CA ASN A 171 -7.09 -27.81 49.20
C ASN A 171 -8.33 -27.76 48.28
N GLY A 172 -8.38 -28.56 47.20
CA GLY A 172 -9.53 -28.59 46.29
C GLY A 172 -9.19 -28.70 44.82
N VAL A 173 -10.18 -28.51 43.96
CA VAL A 173 -10.08 -28.62 42.51
C VAL A 173 -10.27 -27.24 41.88
N THR A 174 -9.42 -26.91 40.90
CA THR A 174 -9.62 -25.75 40.04
C THR A 174 -9.92 -26.20 38.61
N LEU A 175 -11.12 -25.90 38.14
CA LEU A 175 -11.51 -26.02 36.74
C LEU A 175 -11.16 -24.73 36.04
N TYR A 176 -10.54 -24.80 34.85
CA TYR A 176 -10.20 -23.58 34.11
C TYR A 176 -10.33 -23.74 32.60
N VAL A 177 -10.65 -22.60 31.95
CA VAL A 177 -10.63 -22.47 30.50
C VAL A 177 -9.61 -21.37 30.16
N ASP A 178 -8.75 -21.64 29.18
CA ASP A 178 -7.81 -20.69 28.58
C ASP A 178 -7.95 -20.82 27.06
N LYS A 179 -8.60 -19.83 26.43
CA LYS A 179 -8.85 -19.85 24.97
C LYS A 179 -8.44 -18.54 24.30
N GLY A 180 -8.13 -18.62 23.00
CA GLY A 180 -7.81 -17.46 22.19
C GLY A 180 -6.46 -16.82 22.53
N TRP A 181 -5.51 -17.57 23.10
CA TRP A 181 -4.17 -17.08 23.46
C TRP A 181 -3.44 -16.42 22.29
N PHE A 182 -3.66 -16.90 21.06
CA PHE A 182 -3.04 -16.36 19.85
C PHE A 182 -3.55 -14.94 19.50
N GLY A 183 -4.69 -14.49 20.06
CA GLY A 183 -5.13 -13.11 19.96
C GLY A 183 -4.12 -12.08 20.49
N ARG A 184 -3.22 -12.50 21.38
CA ARG A 184 -2.15 -11.64 21.90
C ARG A 184 -0.98 -11.46 20.94
N ILE A 185 -0.80 -12.35 19.96
CA ILE A 185 0.28 -12.27 18.99
C ILE A 185 -0.15 -11.56 17.69
N GLY A 186 -1.45 -11.25 17.53
CA GLY A 186 -1.96 -10.62 16.30
C GLY A 186 -1.23 -9.34 15.90
N ALA A 187 -0.93 -8.45 16.86
CA ALA A 187 -0.17 -7.23 16.59
C ALA A 187 1.26 -7.52 16.07
N TYR A 188 1.90 -8.61 16.54
CA TYR A 188 3.22 -9.01 16.05
C TYR A 188 3.16 -9.58 14.64
N ILE A 189 2.07 -10.25 14.29
CA ILE A 189 1.82 -10.72 12.91
C ILE A 189 1.68 -9.51 11.97
N VAL A 190 0.94 -8.45 12.39
CA VAL A 190 0.85 -7.19 11.63
C VAL A 190 2.20 -6.51 11.49
N HIS A 191 2.99 -6.42 12.57
CA HIS A 191 4.34 -5.83 12.50
C HIS A 191 5.25 -6.62 11.56
N LEU A 192 5.21 -7.96 11.62
CA LEU A 192 5.98 -8.82 10.72
C LEU A 192 5.55 -8.61 9.25
N SER A 193 4.25 -8.45 8.99
CA SER A 193 3.77 -8.20 7.62
C SER A 193 4.29 -6.87 7.05
N ILE A 194 4.39 -5.83 7.88
CA ILE A 194 4.99 -4.54 7.47
C ILE A 194 6.47 -4.72 7.10
N LEU A 195 7.22 -5.54 7.85
CA LEU A 195 8.62 -5.83 7.52
C LEU A 195 8.75 -6.63 6.23
N ILE A 196 7.90 -7.64 6.00
CA ILE A 196 7.87 -8.40 4.73
C ILE A 196 7.54 -7.46 3.56
N LEU A 197 6.58 -6.56 3.73
CA LEU A 197 6.19 -5.56 2.74
C LEU A 197 7.37 -4.64 2.40
N ALA A 198 8.10 -4.16 3.41
CA ALA A 198 9.28 -3.32 3.20
C ALA A 198 10.40 -4.08 2.45
N VAL A 199 10.65 -5.34 2.81
CA VAL A 199 11.62 -6.19 2.10
C VAL A 199 11.20 -6.39 0.65
N GLY A 200 9.91 -6.68 0.39
CA GLY A 200 9.37 -6.81 -0.95
C GLY A 200 9.54 -5.53 -1.78
N ALA A 201 9.21 -4.37 -1.20
CA ALA A 201 9.36 -3.07 -1.87
C ALA A 201 10.82 -2.73 -2.18
N VAL A 202 11.74 -2.99 -1.26
CA VAL A 202 13.19 -2.79 -1.47
C VAL A 202 13.72 -3.75 -2.54
N TYR A 203 13.34 -5.03 -2.46
CA TYR A 203 13.75 -6.05 -3.43
C TYR A 203 13.26 -5.71 -4.84
N GLY A 204 11.98 -5.33 -4.99
CA GLY A 204 11.42 -4.86 -6.26
C GLY A 204 12.06 -3.56 -6.75
N GLY A 205 12.40 -2.64 -5.84
CA GLY A 205 13.06 -1.37 -6.17
C GLY A 205 14.50 -1.52 -6.64
N ILE A 206 15.25 -2.51 -6.12
CA ILE A 206 16.65 -2.75 -6.49
C ILE A 206 16.74 -3.57 -7.77
N TYR A 207 16.00 -4.66 -7.86
CA TYR A 207 16.12 -5.64 -8.95
C TYR A 207 15.09 -5.44 -10.07
N GLY A 208 13.95 -4.81 -9.77
CA GLY A 208 12.91 -4.53 -10.74
C GLY A 208 13.27 -3.42 -11.71
N PHE A 209 12.52 -3.34 -12.81
CA PHE A 209 12.65 -2.25 -13.76
C PHE A 209 11.27 -1.79 -14.27
N LYS A 210 11.25 -0.52 -14.72
CA LYS A 210 10.12 0.07 -15.45
C LYS A 210 10.68 0.78 -16.67
N GLY A 211 10.10 0.49 -17.82
CA GLY A 211 10.46 1.09 -19.07
C GLY A 211 9.23 1.47 -19.89
N PHE A 212 9.48 2.14 -20.98
CA PHE A 212 8.46 2.47 -21.97
C PHE A 212 9.03 2.22 -23.36
N VAL A 213 8.24 1.60 -24.22
CA VAL A 213 8.60 1.36 -25.61
C VAL A 213 7.43 1.66 -26.53
N ALA A 214 7.68 2.38 -27.61
CA ALA A 214 6.75 2.54 -28.71
C ALA A 214 7.10 1.51 -29.78
N ILE A 215 6.13 0.69 -30.16
CA ILE A 215 6.33 -0.35 -31.20
C ILE A 215 5.41 0.02 -32.37
N VAL A 216 6.02 0.28 -33.52
CA VAL A 216 5.27 0.48 -34.76
C VAL A 216 4.73 -0.88 -35.24
N GLU A 217 3.57 -0.89 -35.86
CA GLU A 217 2.99 -2.09 -36.45
C GLU A 217 3.96 -2.79 -37.40
N GLY A 218 4.10 -4.10 -37.26
CA GLY A 218 5.08 -4.93 -37.94
C GLY A 218 6.50 -4.91 -37.35
N GLN A 219 6.84 -3.98 -36.44
CA GLN A 219 8.15 -3.86 -35.84
C GLN A 219 8.35 -4.85 -34.69
N THR A 220 9.56 -5.39 -34.61
CA THR A 220 10.01 -6.29 -33.53
C THR A 220 11.03 -5.58 -32.65
N ILE A 221 10.88 -5.71 -31.33
CA ILE A 221 11.81 -5.16 -30.34
C ILE A 221 12.32 -6.27 -29.40
N ASP A 222 13.59 -6.16 -28.97
CA ASP A 222 14.21 -6.99 -27.94
C ASP A 222 14.81 -6.15 -26.80
N ARG A 223 14.65 -4.83 -26.83
CA ARG A 223 15.18 -3.87 -25.86
C ARG A 223 14.11 -2.90 -25.40
N VAL A 224 14.19 -2.53 -24.13
CA VAL A 224 13.27 -1.59 -23.51
C VAL A 224 14.05 -0.45 -22.87
N PRO A 225 13.86 0.81 -23.31
CA PRO A 225 14.40 1.98 -22.64
C PRO A 225 13.87 2.11 -21.23
N LEU A 226 14.76 2.36 -20.27
CA LEU A 226 14.39 2.53 -18.87
C LEU A 226 13.88 3.96 -18.59
N ARG A 227 12.80 4.06 -17.85
CA ARG A 227 12.25 5.36 -17.49
C ARG A 227 13.20 6.12 -16.55
N GLY A 228 13.57 7.35 -16.95
CA GLY A 228 14.45 8.23 -16.16
C GLY A 228 15.92 7.82 -16.11
N LYS A 229 16.35 6.90 -17.00
CA LYS A 229 17.76 6.51 -17.16
C LYS A 229 18.09 6.48 -18.65
N ASN A 230 19.29 6.91 -18.99
CA ASN A 230 19.78 6.81 -20.37
C ASN A 230 20.38 5.42 -20.63
N SER A 231 19.58 4.38 -20.37
CA SER A 231 19.98 2.96 -20.51
C SER A 231 18.79 2.13 -20.96
N GLN A 232 19.09 0.97 -21.56
CA GLN A 232 18.11 0.01 -22.07
C GLN A 232 18.35 -1.35 -21.44
N ILE A 233 17.27 -2.10 -21.20
CA ILE A 233 17.34 -3.52 -20.84
C ILE A 233 17.09 -4.37 -22.08
N LYS A 234 17.94 -5.38 -22.30
CA LYS A 234 17.73 -6.43 -23.29
C LYS A 234 16.83 -7.50 -22.69
N LEU A 235 15.78 -7.86 -23.40
CA LEU A 235 14.85 -8.92 -23.02
C LEU A 235 15.41 -10.29 -23.47
N PRO A 236 15.07 -11.41 -22.78
CA PRO A 236 15.43 -12.77 -23.20
C PRO A 236 14.54 -13.31 -24.35
N PHE A 237 13.68 -12.47 -24.91
CA PHE A 237 12.76 -12.72 -26.02
C PHE A 237 12.56 -11.43 -26.81
N SER A 238 11.93 -11.52 -27.96
CA SER A 238 11.51 -10.34 -28.72
C SER A 238 9.99 -10.27 -28.83
N VAL A 239 9.46 -9.04 -28.95
CA VAL A 239 8.03 -8.76 -29.07
C VAL A 239 7.78 -8.00 -30.34
N ARG A 240 6.83 -8.45 -31.15
CA ARG A 240 6.35 -7.78 -32.37
C ARG A 240 4.89 -7.34 -32.17
N CYS A 241 4.55 -6.17 -32.65
CA CYS A 241 3.17 -5.75 -32.81
C CYS A 241 2.71 -6.11 -34.22
N ASP A 242 1.79 -7.07 -34.36
CA ASP A 242 1.28 -7.49 -35.66
C ASP A 242 0.15 -6.58 -36.15
N ASP A 243 -0.68 -6.08 -35.24
CA ASP A 243 -1.80 -5.21 -35.53
C ASP A 243 -2.04 -4.27 -34.36
N PHE A 244 -2.39 -3.02 -34.64
CA PHE A 244 -2.78 -2.03 -33.65
C PHE A 244 -4.06 -1.32 -34.11
N GLN A 245 -5.06 -1.25 -33.25
CA GLN A 245 -6.35 -0.64 -33.57
C GLN A 245 -6.84 0.27 -32.46
N VAL A 246 -7.41 1.41 -32.85
CA VAL A 246 -8.12 2.35 -31.97
C VAL A 246 -9.59 2.37 -32.35
N ILE A 247 -10.44 2.16 -31.36
CA ILE A 247 -11.90 2.30 -31.50
C ILE A 247 -12.30 3.65 -30.92
N TYR A 248 -13.00 4.46 -31.70
CA TYR A 248 -13.51 5.75 -31.27
C TYR A 248 -14.99 5.68 -30.90
N TYR A 249 -15.44 6.58 -30.03
CA TYR A 249 -16.87 6.76 -29.80
C TYR A 249 -17.54 7.27 -31.10
N PRO A 250 -18.74 6.78 -31.45
CA PRO A 250 -19.43 7.15 -32.66
C PRO A 250 -19.54 8.69 -32.81
N GLY A 251 -19.10 9.22 -33.95
CA GLY A 251 -19.15 10.65 -34.25
C GLY A 251 -18.17 11.55 -33.50
N THR A 252 -17.19 10.99 -32.80
CA THR A 252 -16.18 11.74 -32.05
C THR A 252 -14.76 11.31 -32.42
N GLN A 253 -13.76 12.12 -32.03
CA GLN A 253 -12.35 11.78 -32.06
C GLN A 253 -11.85 11.24 -30.71
N GLN A 254 -12.77 11.01 -29.76
CA GLN A 254 -12.41 10.49 -28.46
C GLN A 254 -12.24 8.96 -28.53
N PRO A 255 -11.07 8.41 -28.18
CA PRO A 255 -10.87 6.98 -28.16
C PRO A 255 -11.78 6.33 -27.11
N LYS A 256 -12.48 5.29 -27.52
CA LYS A 256 -13.26 4.43 -26.63
C LYS A 256 -12.37 3.32 -26.07
N ASP A 257 -11.57 2.72 -26.95
CA ASP A 257 -10.68 1.61 -26.62
C ASP A 257 -9.55 1.52 -27.65
N TYR A 258 -8.44 0.88 -27.28
CA TYR A 258 -7.35 0.59 -28.18
C TYR A 258 -6.65 -0.70 -27.76
N PHE A 259 -6.26 -1.50 -28.74
CA PHE A 259 -5.67 -2.81 -28.51
C PHE A 259 -4.55 -3.10 -29.49
N SER A 260 -3.66 -4.02 -29.08
CA SER A 260 -2.52 -4.46 -29.87
C SER A 260 -2.45 -5.97 -29.89
N ASP A 261 -2.26 -6.54 -31.08
CA ASP A 261 -1.93 -7.95 -31.24
C ASP A 261 -0.42 -8.14 -31.14
N LEU A 262 0.02 -8.65 -30.02
CA LEU A 262 1.45 -8.88 -29.74
C LEU A 262 1.84 -10.33 -29.96
N VAL A 263 2.97 -10.52 -30.61
CA VAL A 263 3.57 -11.84 -30.83
C VAL A 263 4.95 -11.87 -30.17
N VAL A 264 5.20 -12.91 -29.38
CA VAL A 264 6.46 -13.11 -28.66
C VAL A 264 7.28 -14.21 -29.34
N PHE A 265 8.56 -13.93 -29.58
CA PHE A 265 9.49 -14.87 -30.18
C PHE A 265 10.64 -15.17 -29.22
N ARG A 266 11.05 -16.44 -29.15
CA ARG A 266 12.24 -16.88 -28.45
C ARG A 266 13.06 -17.77 -29.36
N ASN A 267 14.33 -17.40 -29.54
CA ASN A 267 15.23 -18.09 -30.48
C ASN A 267 14.65 -18.22 -31.91
N GLY A 268 13.92 -17.17 -32.34
CA GLY A 268 13.33 -17.14 -33.70
C GLY A 268 11.98 -17.86 -33.83
N ALA A 269 11.54 -18.63 -32.85
CA ALA A 269 10.24 -19.30 -32.83
C ALA A 269 9.16 -18.48 -32.13
N GLU A 270 7.95 -18.43 -32.68
CA GLU A 270 6.78 -17.85 -32.01
C GLU A 270 6.41 -18.75 -30.82
N ILE A 271 6.37 -18.16 -29.61
CA ILE A 271 6.04 -18.88 -28.38
C ILE A 271 4.72 -18.44 -27.78
N MET A 272 4.24 -17.24 -28.11
CA MET A 272 2.99 -16.70 -27.59
C MET A 272 2.45 -15.64 -28.54
N ARG A 273 1.12 -15.61 -28.67
CA ARG A 273 0.37 -14.52 -29.32
C ARG A 273 -0.75 -14.09 -28.38
N LYS A 274 -0.87 -12.78 -28.18
CA LYS A 274 -1.91 -12.24 -27.30
C LYS A 274 -2.35 -10.86 -27.75
N ARG A 275 -3.66 -10.66 -27.85
CA ARG A 275 -4.28 -9.34 -27.91
C ARG A 275 -4.25 -8.72 -26.51
N ILE A 276 -3.71 -7.53 -26.40
CA ILE A 276 -3.72 -6.74 -25.17
C ILE A 276 -4.57 -5.48 -25.33
N GLU A 277 -5.14 -5.06 -24.24
CA GLU A 277 -5.91 -3.84 -24.07
C GLU A 277 -5.62 -3.21 -22.71
N VAL A 278 -6.21 -2.06 -22.41
CA VAL A 278 -6.07 -1.42 -21.09
C VAL A 278 -6.53 -2.39 -20.00
N ASN A 279 -5.70 -2.57 -18.96
CA ASN A 279 -5.87 -3.52 -17.85
C ASN A 279 -5.73 -5.03 -18.19
N HIS A 280 -5.50 -5.41 -19.45
CA HIS A 280 -5.26 -6.80 -19.84
C HIS A 280 -3.86 -6.98 -20.46
N PRO A 281 -2.77 -6.92 -19.66
CA PRO A 281 -1.40 -6.94 -20.15
C PRO A 281 -0.98 -8.30 -20.72
N LEU A 282 0.03 -8.29 -21.59
CA LEU A 282 0.83 -9.49 -21.88
C LEU A 282 1.78 -9.73 -20.70
N ILE A 283 1.86 -10.99 -20.25
CA ILE A 283 2.75 -11.39 -19.16
C ILE A 283 3.61 -12.55 -19.66
N ILE A 284 4.92 -12.38 -19.59
CA ILE A 284 5.88 -13.43 -19.94
C ILE A 284 7.11 -13.33 -19.03
N ASP A 285 7.55 -14.46 -18.47
CA ASP A 285 8.67 -14.55 -17.53
C ASP A 285 8.57 -13.53 -16.36
N GLY A 286 7.33 -13.20 -15.94
CA GLY A 286 7.08 -12.18 -14.91
C GLY A 286 7.24 -10.73 -15.37
N ILE A 287 7.53 -10.50 -16.67
CA ILE A 287 7.56 -9.18 -17.29
C ILE A 287 6.19 -8.87 -17.85
N TYR A 288 5.67 -7.69 -17.49
CA TYR A 288 4.36 -7.19 -17.87
C TYR A 288 4.49 -6.15 -18.97
N PHE A 289 3.70 -6.27 -20.02
CA PHE A 289 3.53 -5.30 -21.10
C PHE A 289 2.12 -4.73 -21.01
N TYR A 290 2.01 -3.52 -20.49
CA TYR A 290 0.73 -2.83 -20.33
C TYR A 290 0.49 -1.90 -21.51
N GLN A 291 -0.69 -1.97 -22.13
CA GLN A 291 -1.15 -0.98 -23.06
C GLN A 291 -1.28 0.36 -22.34
N SER A 292 -0.50 1.37 -22.76
CA SER A 292 -0.36 2.64 -22.03
C SER A 292 -0.73 3.87 -22.85
N SER A 293 -0.33 3.90 -24.12
CA SER A 293 -0.59 5.01 -25.03
C SER A 293 -0.53 4.53 -26.48
N TYR A 294 -0.79 5.45 -27.39
CA TYR A 294 -0.61 5.22 -28.80
C TYR A 294 -0.35 6.57 -29.49
N GLY A 295 -0.01 6.56 -30.76
CA GLY A 295 0.20 7.79 -31.53
C GLY A 295 0.78 7.53 -32.90
N VAL A 296 1.12 8.61 -33.57
CA VAL A 296 1.75 8.59 -34.88
C VAL A 296 3.26 8.66 -34.71
N HIS A 297 3.97 7.73 -35.37
CA HIS A 297 5.43 7.69 -35.31
C HIS A 297 6.05 8.86 -36.05
N GLN A 298 7.19 9.37 -35.56
CA GLN A 298 7.88 10.53 -36.13
C GLN A 298 8.33 10.35 -37.59
N SER A 299 8.48 9.10 -38.04
CA SER A 299 8.81 8.78 -39.44
C SER A 299 7.60 8.83 -40.38
N SER A 300 6.41 9.12 -39.87
CA SER A 300 5.23 9.31 -40.70
C SER A 300 5.39 10.51 -41.60
N THR A 301 4.98 10.38 -42.86
CA THR A 301 5.04 11.46 -43.84
C THR A 301 3.71 11.68 -44.52
N VAL A 302 3.49 12.91 -44.92
CA VAL A 302 2.34 13.34 -45.71
C VAL A 302 2.87 14.10 -46.92
N THR A 303 2.40 13.76 -48.09
CA THR A 303 2.64 14.50 -49.32
C THR A 303 1.56 15.56 -49.48
N LEU A 304 1.98 16.81 -49.63
CA LEU A 304 1.11 17.96 -49.80
C LEU A 304 1.23 18.44 -51.22
N ASP A 305 0.12 18.46 -51.98
CA ASP A 305 0.02 19.17 -53.27
C ASP A 305 -0.05 20.67 -52.97
N VAL A 306 0.75 21.44 -53.69
CA VAL A 306 0.80 22.89 -53.56
C VAL A 306 0.01 23.52 -54.72
N LEU A 307 -1.05 24.22 -54.38
CA LEU A 307 -2.03 24.79 -55.33
C LEU A 307 -2.02 26.31 -55.29
N ASP A 308 -2.33 26.94 -56.42
CA ASP A 308 -2.61 28.36 -56.49
C ASP A 308 -4.09 28.68 -56.10
N PRO A 309 -4.48 29.98 -55.95
CA PRO A 309 -5.85 30.32 -55.63
C PRO A 309 -6.91 29.86 -56.65
N SER A 310 -6.48 29.47 -57.86
CA SER A 310 -7.40 28.89 -58.88
C SER A 310 -7.54 27.35 -58.76
N GLY A 311 -6.81 26.72 -57.85
CA GLY A 311 -6.79 25.28 -57.66
C GLY A 311 -5.86 24.50 -58.60
N LYS A 312 -5.03 25.23 -59.37
CA LYS A 312 -3.98 24.60 -60.20
C LYS A 312 -2.70 24.38 -59.41
N VAL A 313 -1.92 23.41 -59.84
CA VAL A 313 -0.62 23.12 -59.26
C VAL A 313 0.29 24.33 -59.40
N ALA A 314 0.69 24.90 -58.27
CA ALA A 314 1.56 26.08 -58.19
C ALA A 314 3.05 25.71 -58.04
N ALA A 315 3.34 24.57 -57.38
CA ALA A 315 4.69 24.07 -57.14
C ALA A 315 4.69 22.53 -57.05
N PRO A 316 5.83 21.89 -57.15
CA PRO A 316 5.95 20.42 -56.90
C PRO A 316 5.40 20.03 -55.52
N ALA A 317 4.77 18.87 -55.45
CA ALA A 317 4.31 18.33 -54.20
C ALA A 317 5.47 18.16 -53.20
N VAL A 318 5.22 18.40 -51.93
CA VAL A 318 6.21 18.34 -50.86
C VAL A 318 5.86 17.24 -49.89
N THR A 319 6.78 16.25 -49.68
CA THR A 319 6.59 15.18 -48.68
C THR A 319 7.27 15.65 -47.38
N VAL A 320 6.51 15.71 -46.30
CA VAL A 320 6.89 16.32 -45.04
C VAL A 320 6.52 15.40 -43.86
N GLY A 321 7.42 15.26 -42.91
CA GLY A 321 7.16 14.57 -41.63
C GLY A 321 6.69 15.53 -40.51
N VAL A 322 6.29 14.96 -39.40
CA VAL A 322 5.92 15.72 -38.19
C VAL A 322 7.14 16.52 -37.67
N GLY A 323 6.94 17.79 -37.38
CA GLY A 323 7.99 18.71 -36.89
C GLY A 323 8.96 19.19 -37.95
N GLN A 324 8.85 18.76 -39.20
CA GLN A 324 9.68 19.24 -40.30
C GLN A 324 9.11 20.55 -40.87
N ALA A 325 9.99 21.55 -41.00
CA ALA A 325 9.64 22.81 -41.65
C ALA A 325 10.02 22.78 -43.13
N PHE A 326 9.20 23.44 -43.95
CA PHE A 326 9.44 23.60 -45.38
C PHE A 326 8.98 24.95 -45.89
N ASN A 327 9.54 25.37 -47.01
CA ASN A 327 9.17 26.62 -47.69
C ASN A 327 8.61 26.27 -49.07
N VAL A 328 7.75 27.14 -49.58
CA VAL A 328 7.18 27.01 -50.90
C VAL A 328 7.67 28.19 -51.77
N LEU A 329 8.09 27.91 -52.98
CA LEU A 329 8.54 28.93 -53.89
C LEU A 329 7.40 29.93 -54.18
N GLY A 330 7.66 31.24 -54.04
CA GLY A 330 6.67 32.27 -54.22
C GLY A 330 5.84 32.64 -52.98
N ASP A 331 6.05 31.98 -51.85
CA ASP A 331 5.46 32.32 -50.55
C ASP A 331 6.56 32.61 -49.51
N PRO A 332 6.54 33.78 -48.83
CA PRO A 332 7.54 34.13 -47.84
C PRO A 332 7.36 33.37 -46.51
N SER A 333 6.31 32.56 -46.38
CA SER A 333 6.00 31.81 -45.16
C SER A 333 6.80 30.52 -45.08
N THR A 334 7.15 30.12 -43.85
CA THR A 334 7.62 28.77 -43.52
C THR A 334 6.47 27.96 -42.95
N TYR A 335 6.32 26.73 -43.38
CA TYR A 335 5.28 25.80 -42.95
C TYR A 335 5.87 24.66 -42.19
N ALA A 336 5.12 24.08 -41.22
CA ALA A 336 5.49 22.83 -40.55
C ALA A 336 4.24 22.04 -40.18
N ILE A 337 4.34 20.70 -40.28
CA ILE A 337 3.34 19.80 -39.73
C ILE A 337 3.55 19.71 -38.21
N GLU A 338 2.56 20.11 -37.44
CA GLU A 338 2.57 19.98 -35.98
C GLU A 338 2.11 18.58 -35.57
N GLU A 339 1.02 18.10 -36.19
CA GLU A 339 0.39 16.83 -35.80
C GLU A 339 -0.32 16.18 -36.99
N ILE A 340 -0.26 14.86 -37.08
CA ILE A 340 -0.99 14.06 -38.05
C ILE A 340 -2.07 13.27 -37.33
N TYR A 341 -3.28 13.35 -37.83
CA TYR A 341 -4.45 12.57 -37.37
C TYR A 341 -4.72 11.47 -38.40
N PRO A 342 -4.44 10.19 -38.10
CA PRO A 342 -4.64 9.08 -39.04
C PRO A 342 -6.07 8.95 -39.51
N THR A 343 -7.00 9.21 -38.57
CA THR A 343 -8.43 9.16 -38.81
C THR A 343 -9.09 10.45 -38.32
N SER A 344 -9.77 11.16 -39.22
CA SER A 344 -10.45 12.42 -38.95
C SER A 344 -11.83 12.44 -39.63
N VAL A 345 -12.29 13.60 -40.06
CA VAL A 345 -13.59 13.78 -40.72
C VAL A 345 -13.72 12.82 -41.93
N GLY A 346 -14.80 12.04 -41.97
CA GLY A 346 -15.05 11.08 -43.03
C GLY A 346 -14.14 9.85 -43.04
N GLY A 347 -13.47 9.55 -41.90
CA GLY A 347 -12.55 8.41 -41.79
C GLY A 347 -11.23 8.55 -42.58
N GLN A 348 -10.92 9.77 -43.02
CA GLN A 348 -9.73 10.09 -43.80
C GLN A 348 -8.70 10.87 -42.95
N PRO A 349 -7.38 10.83 -43.30
CA PRO A 349 -6.36 11.57 -42.57
C PRO A 349 -6.57 13.08 -42.58
N ALA A 350 -6.07 13.73 -41.52
CA ALA A 350 -5.97 15.16 -41.41
C ALA A 350 -4.61 15.56 -40.80
N VAL A 351 -4.16 16.77 -41.04
CA VAL A 351 -2.95 17.33 -40.48
C VAL A 351 -3.21 18.70 -39.85
N LYS A 352 -2.62 18.95 -38.73
CA LYS A 352 -2.49 20.27 -38.12
C LYS A 352 -1.18 20.91 -38.57
N MET A 353 -1.27 22.07 -39.15
CA MET A 353 -0.15 22.78 -39.70
C MET A 353 0.06 24.16 -39.04
N ASN A 354 1.30 24.56 -38.97
CA ASN A 354 1.72 25.93 -38.61
C ASN A 354 2.26 26.66 -39.81
N GLN A 355 1.83 27.90 -39.97
CA GLN A 355 2.39 28.88 -40.87
C GLN A 355 3.13 29.94 -40.05
N PHE A 356 4.38 30.19 -40.38
CA PHE A 356 5.22 31.21 -39.77
C PHE A 356 5.51 32.31 -40.83
N LEU A 357 5.10 33.55 -40.51
CA LEU A 357 5.36 34.72 -41.35
C LEU A 357 5.94 35.83 -40.46
N GLY A 358 7.21 36.14 -40.59
CA GLY A 358 7.91 37.05 -39.67
C GLY A 358 7.85 36.53 -38.22
N SER A 359 7.31 37.33 -37.31
CA SER A 359 7.06 36.92 -35.91
C SER A 359 5.68 36.28 -35.68
N GLY A 360 4.84 36.22 -36.71
CA GLY A 360 3.48 35.65 -36.60
C GLY A 360 3.45 34.15 -36.78
N ARG A 361 2.63 33.49 -35.99
CA ARG A 361 2.30 32.06 -36.13
C ARG A 361 0.79 31.92 -36.32
N ARG A 362 0.40 31.15 -37.35
CA ARG A 362 -0.99 30.82 -37.63
C ARG A 362 -1.14 29.29 -37.71
N GLU A 363 -2.08 28.77 -36.96
CA GLU A 363 -2.44 27.33 -36.99
C GLU A 363 -3.64 27.12 -37.92
N PHE A 364 -3.62 26.02 -38.70
CA PHE A 364 -4.72 25.62 -39.55
C PHE A 364 -4.76 24.10 -39.76
N PHE A 365 -5.92 23.60 -40.16
CA PHE A 365 -6.14 22.19 -40.38
C PHE A 365 -6.41 21.88 -41.84
N LEU A 366 -5.77 20.86 -42.34
CA LEU A 366 -6.08 20.23 -43.62
C LEU A 366 -6.74 18.86 -43.34
N ALA A 367 -7.84 18.59 -44.04
CA ALA A 367 -8.50 17.28 -43.97
C ALA A 367 -8.59 16.68 -45.37
N LYS A 368 -8.14 15.47 -45.57
CA LYS A 368 -8.19 14.80 -46.89
C LYS A 368 -9.62 14.68 -47.40
N ALA A 369 -10.62 14.51 -46.51
CA ALA A 369 -12.02 14.45 -46.82
C ALA A 369 -12.65 15.82 -47.19
N ALA A 370 -11.97 16.93 -46.94
CA ALA A 370 -12.46 18.27 -47.21
C ALA A 370 -11.32 19.16 -47.81
N PRO A 371 -10.85 18.82 -49.00
CA PRO A 371 -9.64 19.44 -49.59
C PRO A 371 -9.76 20.95 -49.82
N ASP A 372 -10.97 21.46 -50.06
CA ASP A 372 -11.22 22.86 -50.36
C ASP A 372 -11.24 23.77 -49.08
N ARG A 373 -11.16 23.18 -47.91
CA ARG A 373 -11.24 23.91 -46.62
C ARG A 373 -10.06 24.88 -46.42
N ASP A 374 -8.90 24.55 -46.96
CA ASP A 374 -7.72 25.44 -46.91
C ASP A 374 -7.89 26.72 -47.75
N ASN A 375 -8.71 26.69 -48.77
CA ASN A 375 -8.97 27.88 -49.61
C ASN A 375 -9.54 29.07 -48.80
N SER A 376 -10.16 28.81 -47.67
CA SER A 376 -10.67 29.85 -46.76
C SER A 376 -9.57 30.56 -45.95
N ARG A 377 -8.36 30.02 -45.92
CA ARG A 377 -7.22 30.59 -45.17
C ARG A 377 -6.74 31.92 -45.72
N GLY A 378 -6.85 32.09 -47.04
CA GLY A 378 -6.27 33.22 -47.75
C GLY A 378 -4.73 33.11 -47.86
N GLY A 379 -4.19 33.53 -48.96
CA GLY A 379 -2.76 33.49 -49.22
C GLY A 379 -2.39 33.17 -50.66
N PRO A 380 -1.08 33.20 -51.03
CA PRO A 380 -0.64 32.92 -52.39
C PRO A 380 -0.66 31.39 -52.72
N VAL A 381 -0.63 30.52 -51.72
CA VAL A 381 -0.63 29.06 -51.93
C VAL A 381 -1.59 28.36 -50.97
N TYR A 382 -2.14 27.22 -51.39
CA TYR A 382 -3.03 26.34 -50.66
C TYR A 382 -2.49 24.92 -50.70
N PHE A 383 -2.88 24.12 -49.74
CA PHE A 383 -2.42 22.75 -49.61
C PHE A 383 -3.57 21.77 -49.71
N ARG A 384 -3.31 20.62 -50.37
CA ARG A 384 -4.21 19.47 -50.38
C ARG A 384 -3.41 18.23 -50.00
N ILE A 385 -3.95 17.38 -49.12
CA ILE A 385 -3.34 16.12 -48.74
C ILE A 385 -3.39 15.13 -49.91
N GLY A 386 -2.25 14.76 -50.42
CA GLY A 386 -2.05 13.70 -51.41
C GLY A 386 -1.87 12.32 -50.77
N ASP A 387 -0.69 11.73 -51.06
CA ASP A 387 -0.33 10.43 -50.48
C ASP A 387 0.11 10.57 -49.02
N THR A 388 -0.17 9.53 -48.23
CA THR A 388 0.17 9.51 -46.81
C THR A 388 0.83 8.17 -46.46
N ALA A 389 1.99 8.23 -45.80
CA ALA A 389 2.66 7.09 -45.18
C ALA A 389 2.61 7.28 -43.65
N ILE A 390 1.47 6.96 -43.07
CA ILE A 390 1.23 7.14 -41.65
C ILE A 390 1.53 5.82 -40.93
N LEU A 391 2.51 5.89 -40.01
CA LEU A 391 2.90 4.77 -39.17
C LEU A 391 2.37 5.01 -37.77
N GLU A 392 1.41 4.19 -37.33
CA GLU A 392 0.92 4.22 -35.96
C GLU A 392 1.78 3.36 -35.08
N TYR A 393 1.91 3.74 -33.83
CA TYR A 393 2.60 2.95 -32.82
C TYR A 393 1.72 2.69 -31.61
N THR A 394 1.89 1.52 -31.03
CA THR A 394 1.42 1.21 -29.68
C THR A 394 2.48 1.55 -28.66
N GLY A 395 2.13 2.31 -27.64
CA GLY A 395 3.00 2.66 -26.52
C GLY A 395 2.79 1.73 -25.35
N LEU A 396 3.78 0.93 -25.03
CA LEU A 396 3.73 -0.08 -23.99
C LEU A 396 4.58 0.31 -22.79
N GLN A 397 3.97 0.29 -21.60
CA GLN A 397 4.72 0.32 -20.36
C GLN A 397 5.17 -1.10 -20.04
N VAL A 398 6.49 -1.31 -19.95
CA VAL A 398 7.09 -2.60 -19.63
C VAL A 398 7.61 -2.57 -18.20
N ALA A 399 7.19 -3.52 -17.38
CA ALA A 399 7.57 -3.58 -15.98
C ALA A 399 7.89 -5.01 -15.53
N TRP A 400 8.93 -5.13 -14.73
CA TRP A 400 9.23 -6.35 -13.98
C TRP A 400 9.47 -5.98 -12.53
N ASP A 401 8.73 -6.60 -11.63
CA ASP A 401 8.85 -6.37 -10.19
C ASP A 401 8.90 -7.72 -9.46
N PRO A 402 10.12 -8.22 -9.16
CA PRO A 402 10.28 -9.48 -8.45
C PRO A 402 9.84 -9.41 -6.99
N GLY A 403 9.63 -8.22 -6.44
CA GLY A 403 9.16 -8.01 -5.07
C GLY A 403 7.65 -8.15 -4.91
N VAL A 404 6.89 -8.13 -6.00
CA VAL A 404 5.42 -8.10 -5.96
C VAL A 404 4.81 -9.28 -5.20
N ASN A 405 5.39 -10.48 -5.32
CA ASN A 405 4.91 -11.68 -4.61
C ASN A 405 5.09 -11.55 -3.08
N LEU A 406 6.19 -10.91 -2.63
CA LEU A 406 6.40 -10.63 -1.21
C LEU A 406 5.40 -9.59 -0.70
N VAL A 407 5.08 -8.59 -1.53
CA VAL A 407 4.06 -7.58 -1.20
C VAL A 407 2.68 -8.23 -1.03
N TRP A 408 2.28 -9.13 -1.95
CA TRP A 408 1.01 -9.87 -1.81
C TRP A 408 1.00 -10.77 -0.57
N LEU A 409 2.09 -11.49 -0.30
CA LEU A 409 2.24 -12.26 0.92
C LEU A 409 2.08 -11.38 2.17
N ALA A 410 2.74 -10.22 2.19
CA ALA A 410 2.62 -9.26 3.28
C ALA A 410 1.19 -8.77 3.49
N CYS A 411 0.45 -8.48 2.43
CA CYS A 411 -0.96 -8.08 2.49
C CYS A 411 -1.84 -9.18 3.10
N ILE A 412 -1.65 -10.43 2.67
CA ILE A 412 -2.39 -11.58 3.22
C ILE A 412 -2.09 -11.76 4.71
N VAL A 413 -0.80 -11.75 5.10
CA VAL A 413 -0.37 -11.89 6.49
C VAL A 413 -0.90 -10.71 7.33
N MET A 414 -0.94 -9.50 6.78
CA MET A 414 -1.50 -8.32 7.44
C MET A 414 -2.99 -8.49 7.75
N ILE A 415 -3.79 -8.92 6.77
CA ILE A 415 -5.23 -9.14 6.93
C ILE A 415 -5.48 -10.20 8.01
N LEU A 416 -4.73 -11.32 7.98
CA LEU A 416 -4.81 -12.36 9.01
C LEU A 416 -4.41 -11.83 10.38
N GLY A 417 -3.34 -11.04 10.46
CA GLY A 417 -2.89 -10.40 11.70
C GLY A 417 -3.91 -9.42 12.27
N LEU A 418 -4.54 -8.62 11.42
CA LEU A 418 -5.63 -7.72 11.81
C LEU A 418 -6.85 -8.49 12.30
N TYR A 419 -7.26 -9.55 11.59
CA TYR A 419 -8.34 -10.42 12.02
C TYR A 419 -8.07 -10.98 13.43
N VAL A 420 -6.90 -11.59 13.63
CA VAL A 420 -6.49 -12.11 14.94
C VAL A 420 -6.45 -11.01 15.99
N THR A 421 -5.95 -9.81 15.61
CA THR A 421 -5.85 -8.68 16.52
C THR A 421 -7.21 -8.18 16.98
N PHE A 422 -8.21 -8.09 16.13
CA PHE A 422 -9.49 -7.47 16.47
C PHE A 422 -10.56 -8.47 16.92
N PHE A 423 -10.56 -9.67 16.39
CA PHE A 423 -11.65 -10.62 16.60
C PHE A 423 -11.33 -11.74 17.59
N VAL A 424 -10.03 -12.01 17.85
CA VAL A 424 -9.65 -13.06 18.80
C VAL A 424 -9.32 -12.46 20.16
N ALA A 425 -10.19 -12.76 21.15
CA ALA A 425 -9.97 -12.37 22.53
C ALA A 425 -9.35 -13.53 23.32
N HIS A 426 -8.30 -13.23 24.07
CA HIS A 426 -7.74 -14.17 25.04
C HIS A 426 -8.59 -14.12 26.32
N GLN A 427 -9.37 -15.16 26.54
CA GLN A 427 -10.28 -15.30 27.66
C GLN A 427 -9.81 -16.42 28.58
N ARG A 428 -9.88 -16.14 29.89
CA ARG A 428 -9.57 -17.10 30.94
C ARG A 428 -10.67 -17.06 31.98
N VAL A 429 -11.13 -18.22 32.38
CA VAL A 429 -12.11 -18.40 33.46
C VAL A 429 -11.64 -19.51 34.34
N TRP A 430 -11.75 -19.32 35.65
CA TRP A 430 -11.41 -20.31 36.69
C TRP A 430 -12.60 -20.50 37.60
N ILE A 431 -12.84 -21.72 37.98
CA ILE A 431 -13.75 -22.08 39.07
C ILE A 431 -12.96 -22.97 40.06
N ARG A 432 -12.75 -22.45 41.24
CA ARG A 432 -12.12 -23.18 42.34
C ARG A 432 -13.18 -23.64 43.30
N ILE A 433 -13.11 -24.92 43.68
CA ILE A 433 -14.03 -25.61 44.54
C ILE A 433 -13.25 -26.11 45.74
N ASP A 434 -13.56 -25.58 46.92
CA ASP A 434 -12.96 -25.92 48.21
C ASP A 434 -14.05 -26.36 49.17
N GLY A 435 -13.70 -27.21 50.17
CA GLY A 435 -14.59 -27.56 51.28
C GLY A 435 -14.91 -29.05 51.37
N ASP A 436 -15.88 -29.36 52.21
CA ASP A 436 -16.39 -30.68 52.49
C ASP A 436 -17.91 -30.74 52.14
N THR A 437 -18.53 -31.91 52.42
CA THR A 437 -19.93 -32.22 52.09
C THR A 437 -20.94 -31.26 52.74
N GLU A 438 -20.57 -30.57 53.83
CA GLU A 438 -21.48 -29.65 54.53
C GLU A 438 -21.30 -28.20 54.12
N ASN A 439 -20.10 -27.81 53.62
CA ASN A 439 -19.81 -26.43 53.30
C ASN A 439 -18.83 -26.29 52.13
N THR A 440 -19.36 -26.47 50.92
CA THR A 440 -18.58 -26.27 49.68
C THR A 440 -18.56 -24.82 49.29
N ALA A 441 -17.36 -24.23 49.16
CA ALA A 441 -17.10 -22.90 48.64
C ALA A 441 -16.65 -22.95 47.18
N VAL A 442 -17.38 -22.29 46.32
CA VAL A 442 -17.06 -22.18 44.89
C VAL A 442 -16.68 -20.73 44.57
N LEU A 443 -15.44 -20.51 44.16
CA LEU A 443 -14.93 -19.20 43.72
C LEU A 443 -14.83 -19.19 42.20
N VAL A 444 -15.42 -18.18 41.57
CA VAL A 444 -15.40 -18.02 40.11
C VAL A 444 -14.65 -16.76 39.77
N GLY A 445 -13.65 -16.87 38.92
CA GLY A 445 -12.84 -15.74 38.46
C GLY A 445 -12.70 -15.71 36.94
N GLY A 446 -12.69 -14.48 36.36
CA GLY A 446 -12.57 -14.32 34.92
C GLY A 446 -11.68 -13.17 34.49
N SER A 447 -11.03 -13.30 33.34
CA SER A 447 -10.29 -12.22 32.70
C SER A 447 -10.36 -12.30 31.18
N THR A 448 -10.38 -11.14 30.55
CA THR A 448 -10.27 -11.01 29.10
C THR A 448 -9.35 -9.85 28.75
N ASN A 449 -8.67 -9.94 27.60
CA ASN A 449 -7.87 -8.82 27.11
C ASN A 449 -8.63 -7.92 26.13
N ARG A 450 -9.85 -8.36 25.68
CA ARG A 450 -10.68 -7.66 24.69
C ARG A 450 -12.15 -7.98 24.86
N ASN A 451 -12.98 -7.15 24.23
CA ASN A 451 -14.44 -7.29 24.24
C ASN A 451 -15.02 -7.47 25.65
N PRO A 452 -14.72 -6.54 26.59
CA PRO A 452 -15.11 -6.69 27.99
C PRO A 452 -16.62 -6.86 28.17
N ALA A 453 -17.46 -6.13 27.43
CA ALA A 453 -18.90 -6.21 27.54
C ALA A 453 -19.49 -7.58 27.13
N THR A 454 -18.95 -8.20 26.08
CA THR A 454 -19.38 -9.54 25.67
C THR A 454 -18.93 -10.60 26.68
N PHE A 455 -17.69 -10.49 27.15
CA PHE A 455 -17.16 -11.40 28.17
C PHE A 455 -17.94 -11.28 29.48
N GLU A 456 -18.29 -10.06 29.92
CA GLU A 456 -19.07 -9.80 31.13
C GLU A 456 -20.42 -10.51 31.08
N ARG A 457 -21.18 -10.35 29.99
CA ARG A 457 -22.45 -11.04 29.81
C ARG A 457 -22.33 -12.57 29.87
N GLN A 458 -21.29 -13.13 29.23
CA GLN A 458 -21.03 -14.58 29.28
C GLN A 458 -20.65 -15.05 30.69
N PHE A 459 -19.84 -14.26 31.40
CA PHE A 459 -19.39 -14.55 32.76
C PHE A 459 -20.55 -14.46 33.76
N GLU A 460 -21.38 -13.44 33.68
CA GLU A 460 -22.56 -13.28 34.55
C GLU A 460 -23.61 -14.37 34.29
N GLY A 461 -23.82 -14.75 33.00
CA GLY A 461 -24.66 -15.88 32.65
C GLY A 461 -24.17 -17.19 33.28
N ALA A 462 -22.90 -17.51 33.11
CA ALA A 462 -22.30 -18.72 33.72
C ALA A 462 -22.36 -18.69 35.26
N LEU A 463 -22.17 -17.51 35.87
CA LEU A 463 -22.27 -17.36 37.31
C LEU A 463 -23.72 -17.51 37.81
N ALA A 464 -24.70 -17.05 37.06
CA ALA A 464 -26.13 -17.19 37.38
C ALA A 464 -26.55 -18.69 37.29
N ASP A 465 -26.18 -19.34 36.16
CA ASP A 465 -26.47 -20.77 35.96
C ASP A 465 -25.82 -21.63 37.05
N LEU A 466 -24.59 -21.33 37.45
CA LEU A 466 -23.89 -22.01 38.55
C LEU A 466 -24.60 -21.82 39.90
N LYS A 467 -25.08 -20.60 40.19
CA LYS A 467 -25.84 -20.30 41.39
C LYS A 467 -27.17 -21.06 41.43
N ASP A 468 -27.83 -21.21 40.29
CA ASP A 468 -29.12 -21.91 40.19
C ASP A 468 -28.97 -23.43 40.23
N ALA A 469 -27.97 -24.00 39.53
CA ALA A 469 -27.64 -25.42 39.60
C ALA A 469 -27.33 -25.87 41.05
N LEU A 470 -26.54 -25.08 41.74
CA LEU A 470 -26.19 -25.34 43.14
C LEU A 470 -27.33 -25.06 44.14
N LYS A 471 -28.41 -24.35 43.75
CA LYS A 471 -29.63 -24.15 44.59
C LYS A 471 -30.65 -25.27 44.47
N GLY A 472 -30.65 -25.99 43.34
CA GLY A 472 -31.80 -26.77 42.88
C GLY A 472 -32.03 -28.15 43.53
N LYS A 473 -31.23 -28.62 44.49
CA LYS A 473 -31.45 -29.93 45.12
C LYS A 473 -31.59 -29.84 46.65
N ARG A 474 -32.64 -29.16 47.14
CA ARG A 474 -33.18 -29.52 48.45
C ARG A 474 -34.12 -30.72 48.26
N LYS A 475 -33.69 -31.91 48.69
CA LYS A 475 -34.63 -32.94 49.10
C LYS A 475 -35.20 -32.65 50.48
#